data_5610b599f2b97c0091a123b0730f7cde
#
_entry.id   5610b599f2b97c0091a123b0730f7cde
#
_cell.length_a   1.000
_cell.length_b   1.000
_cell.length_c   1.000
_cell.angle_alpha   90.00
_cell.angle_beta   90.00
_cell.angle_gamma   90.00
#
_symmetry.space_group_name_H-M   'P 1'
#
loop_
_entity.id
_entity.type
_entity.pdbx_description
1 polymer ?
#
loop_
_entity_poly.entity_id
_entity_poly.type
_entity_poly.pdbx_seq_one_letter_code
_entity_poly.pdbx_strand_id
1 'polypeptide(L)'
;MLIRNFGFYWLDTWVMGNVIQLATQDFCRRYLNRSNDPCGRQYDQMTQATRSVPANIAEGNSRHSTSKETEMKLTDVARASLAELANDYLNWLLQHEQLPWSINSGEHKQVSAVLLDKPTYKDDVQHSSSFHILLQKHKFDKWLTSNDSMTEARCLLILCNRLILMLNKLITNLLTTFREEGGFSEGLTAERLAYRAEQSIQSNAPTCPKCGKPMIKRMAKKGVNAGKEFWSCSGSPECNGSRRG
;
A
#
# COMPACT_ATOMS: atom_id res chain seq x y z
N MET A 1 -9.37 -7.40 17.31
CA MET A 1 -9.45 -6.02 16.80
C MET A 1 -8.14 -5.48 16.21
N LEU A 2 -7.07 -6.28 16.15
CA LEU A 2 -5.75 -5.91 15.60
C LEU A 2 -5.58 -6.15 14.07
N ILE A 3 -6.57 -6.77 13.42
CA ILE A 3 -6.45 -7.28 12.04
C ILE A 3 -6.78 -6.22 10.97
N ARG A 4 -7.35 -5.05 11.33
CA ARG A 4 -7.76 -4.02 10.36
C ARG A 4 -6.63 -3.18 9.76
N ASN A 5 -5.39 -3.31 10.23
CA ASN A 5 -4.28 -2.45 9.80
C ASN A 5 -3.37 -3.04 8.70
N PHE A 6 -3.67 -4.24 8.18
CA PHE A 6 -2.85 -4.87 7.16
C PHE A 6 -3.59 -4.95 5.82
N GLY A 7 -3.86 -3.78 5.23
CA GLY A 7 -4.56 -3.65 3.94
C GLY A 7 -3.85 -4.34 2.77
N PHE A 8 -2.53 -4.60 2.88
CA PHE A 8 -1.75 -5.22 1.84
C PHE A 8 -2.22 -6.64 1.46
N TYR A 9 -2.84 -7.38 2.38
CA TYR A 9 -3.39 -8.71 2.08
C TYR A 9 -4.40 -8.70 0.92
N TRP A 10 -5.10 -7.58 0.70
CA TRP A 10 -6.08 -7.39 -0.39
C TRP A 10 -5.50 -6.79 -1.66
N LEU A 11 -4.18 -6.53 -1.71
CA LEU A 11 -3.53 -5.99 -2.90
C LEU A 11 -3.15 -7.12 -3.86
N ASP A 12 -3.68 -7.08 -5.07
CA ASP A 12 -3.29 -7.99 -6.15
C ASP A 12 -1.76 -7.93 -6.41
N THR A 13 -1.13 -6.76 -6.21
CA THR A 13 0.32 -6.58 -6.32
C THR A 13 1.09 -7.37 -5.28
N TRP A 14 0.61 -7.42 -4.03
CA TRP A 14 1.21 -8.21 -2.98
C TRP A 14 1.05 -9.72 -3.23
N VAL A 15 -0.14 -10.14 -3.65
CA VAL A 15 -0.42 -11.55 -4.00
C VAL A 15 0.49 -11.98 -5.14
N MET A 16 0.57 -11.22 -6.23
CA MET A 16 1.44 -11.54 -7.37
C MET A 16 2.92 -11.54 -6.95
N GLY A 17 3.36 -10.61 -6.10
CA GLY A 17 4.71 -10.58 -5.56
C GLY A 17 5.08 -11.86 -4.83
N ASN A 18 4.18 -12.39 -3.99
CA ASN A 18 4.37 -13.67 -3.30
C ASN A 18 4.36 -14.87 -4.26
N VAL A 19 3.50 -14.87 -5.28
CA VAL A 19 3.50 -15.91 -6.33
C VAL A 19 4.86 -15.96 -7.04
N ILE A 20 5.39 -14.81 -7.45
CA ILE A 20 6.70 -14.70 -8.08
C ILE A 20 7.81 -15.16 -7.10
N GLN A 21 7.74 -14.76 -5.82
CA GLN A 21 8.72 -15.17 -4.82
C GLN A 21 8.79 -16.69 -4.67
N LEU A 22 7.66 -17.35 -4.50
CA LEU A 22 7.61 -18.81 -4.35
C LEU A 22 8.13 -19.51 -5.62
N ALA A 23 7.70 -19.07 -6.79
CA ALA A 23 8.10 -19.65 -8.06
C ALA A 23 9.61 -19.42 -8.34
N THR A 24 10.15 -18.23 -7.99
CA THR A 24 11.60 -17.97 -8.11
C THR A 24 12.43 -18.85 -7.19
N GLN A 25 11.97 -19.04 -5.94
CA GLN A 25 12.66 -19.97 -5.01
C GLN A 25 12.66 -21.41 -5.54
N ASP A 26 11.55 -21.85 -6.16
CA ASP A 26 11.46 -23.15 -6.79
C ASP A 26 12.39 -23.25 -8.00
N PHE A 27 12.46 -22.23 -8.86
CA PHE A 27 13.35 -22.12 -10.00
C PHE A 27 14.82 -22.20 -9.55
N CYS A 28 15.22 -21.34 -8.60
CA CYS A 28 16.60 -21.29 -8.12
C CYS A 28 17.05 -22.63 -7.53
N ARG A 29 16.20 -23.30 -6.72
CA ARG A 29 16.50 -24.62 -6.15
C ARG A 29 16.69 -25.70 -7.20
N ARG A 30 15.98 -25.64 -8.33
CA ARG A 30 16.04 -26.65 -9.37
C ARG A 30 17.20 -26.44 -10.34
N TYR A 31 17.51 -25.20 -10.70
CA TYR A 31 18.37 -24.90 -11.81
C TYR A 31 19.71 -24.25 -11.45
N LEU A 32 19.81 -23.56 -10.32
CA LEU A 32 21.06 -22.97 -9.86
C LEU A 32 21.83 -23.96 -8.96
N ASN A 33 23.01 -24.37 -9.40
CA ASN A 33 23.83 -25.34 -8.72
C ASN A 33 25.30 -24.94 -8.80
N ARG A 34 26.22 -25.71 -8.16
CA ARG A 34 27.64 -25.40 -8.12
C ARG A 34 28.32 -25.35 -9.48
N SER A 35 27.75 -25.97 -10.51
CA SER A 35 28.31 -25.95 -11.85
C SER A 35 28.08 -24.64 -12.58
N ASN A 36 26.90 -24.05 -12.43
CA ASN A 36 26.51 -22.82 -13.12
C ASN A 36 26.48 -21.59 -12.19
N ASP A 37 26.46 -21.79 -10.87
CA ASP A 37 26.57 -20.75 -9.83
C ASP A 37 27.54 -21.21 -8.71
N PRO A 38 28.85 -21.27 -8.98
CA PRO A 38 29.83 -21.86 -8.05
C PRO A 38 29.88 -21.17 -6.68
N CYS A 39 29.60 -19.86 -6.64
CA CYS A 39 29.63 -19.05 -5.43
C CYS A 39 28.24 -18.85 -4.80
N GLY A 40 27.18 -19.39 -5.39
CA GLY A 40 25.80 -19.17 -4.94
C GLY A 40 25.28 -17.73 -5.10
N ARG A 41 26.01 -16.89 -5.85
CA ARG A 41 25.69 -15.45 -5.94
C ARG A 41 24.41 -15.19 -6.73
N GLN A 42 24.20 -15.90 -7.82
CA GLN A 42 22.99 -15.77 -8.63
C GLN A 42 21.77 -16.22 -7.83
N TYR A 43 21.90 -17.34 -7.11
CA TYR A 43 20.88 -17.85 -6.21
C TYR A 43 20.50 -16.80 -5.14
N ASP A 44 21.50 -16.26 -4.46
CA ASP A 44 21.28 -15.27 -3.38
C ASP A 44 20.66 -13.97 -3.92
N GLN A 45 21.16 -13.46 -5.05
CA GLN A 45 20.64 -12.23 -5.66
C GLN A 45 19.18 -12.37 -6.10
N MET A 46 18.85 -13.44 -6.83
CA MET A 46 17.48 -13.69 -7.28
C MET A 46 16.50 -13.89 -6.12
N THR A 47 16.90 -14.68 -5.11
CA THR A 47 16.06 -14.93 -3.94
C THR A 47 15.89 -13.69 -3.07
N GLN A 48 16.92 -12.85 -2.96
CA GLN A 48 16.84 -11.57 -2.23
C GLN A 48 15.98 -10.55 -2.98
N ALA A 49 16.19 -10.40 -4.30
CA ALA A 49 15.39 -9.50 -5.12
C ALA A 49 13.90 -9.85 -5.02
N THR A 50 13.54 -11.12 -5.20
CA THR A 50 12.14 -11.55 -5.15
C THR A 50 11.53 -11.43 -3.76
N ARG A 51 12.30 -11.65 -2.67
CA ARG A 51 11.85 -11.44 -1.28
C ARG A 51 11.54 -9.97 -1.00
N SER A 52 12.35 -9.07 -1.55
CA SER A 52 12.21 -7.62 -1.40
C SER A 52 10.86 -7.11 -1.91
N VAL A 53 10.31 -7.70 -2.98
CA VAL A 53 9.08 -7.22 -3.64
C VAL A 53 7.87 -7.22 -2.70
N PRO A 54 7.36 -8.37 -2.20
CA PRO A 54 6.19 -8.37 -1.33
C PRO A 54 6.46 -7.70 0.02
N ALA A 55 7.72 -7.73 0.53
CA ALA A 55 8.09 -7.08 1.77
C ALA A 55 7.93 -5.55 1.69
N ASN A 56 8.46 -4.91 0.64
CA ASN A 56 8.32 -3.47 0.46
C ASN A 56 6.88 -3.03 0.16
N ILE A 57 6.10 -3.84 -0.59
CA ILE A 57 4.68 -3.58 -0.81
C ILE A 57 3.93 -3.61 0.52
N ALA A 58 4.18 -4.60 1.36
CA ALA A 58 3.53 -4.73 2.66
C ALA A 58 3.92 -3.60 3.62
N GLU A 59 5.21 -3.27 3.71
CA GLU A 59 5.70 -2.18 4.55
C GLU A 59 5.14 -0.83 4.06
N GLY A 60 5.18 -0.55 2.76
CA GLY A 60 4.64 0.67 2.18
C GLY A 60 3.16 0.84 2.50
N ASN A 61 2.36 -0.18 2.23
CA ASN A 61 0.92 -0.14 2.52
C ASN A 61 0.62 0.01 4.02
N SER A 62 1.43 -0.57 4.89
CA SER A 62 1.29 -0.39 6.35
C SER A 62 1.51 1.07 6.79
N ARG A 63 2.21 1.86 5.99
CA ARG A 63 2.45 3.30 6.20
C ARG A 63 1.43 4.22 5.53
N HIS A 64 0.48 3.67 4.79
CA HIS A 64 -0.50 4.43 4.00
C HIS A 64 -1.19 5.55 4.79
N SER A 65 -1.61 5.28 6.03
CA SER A 65 -2.30 6.25 6.90
C SER A 65 -1.38 7.33 7.49
N THR A 66 -0.06 7.11 7.51
CA THR A 66 0.90 8.01 8.17
C THR A 66 1.87 8.68 7.20
N SER A 67 2.12 8.10 6.04
CA SER A 67 3.02 8.66 5.04
C SER A 67 2.81 8.05 3.66
N LYS A 68 1.98 8.68 2.84
CA LYS A 68 1.80 8.33 1.41
C LYS A 68 3.12 8.40 0.63
N GLU A 69 4.01 9.32 0.98
CA GLU A 69 5.33 9.45 0.37
C GLU A 69 6.19 8.21 0.63
N THR A 70 6.19 7.69 1.86
CA THR A 70 6.92 6.46 2.20
C THR A 70 6.35 5.25 1.46
N GLU A 71 5.02 5.15 1.34
CA GLU A 71 4.37 4.09 0.57
C GLU A 71 4.80 4.14 -0.90
N MET A 72 4.81 5.32 -1.53
CA MET A 72 5.29 5.48 -2.91
C MET A 72 6.76 5.07 -3.07
N LYS A 73 7.65 5.51 -2.16
CA LYS A 73 9.08 5.15 -2.19
C LYS A 73 9.29 3.65 -2.06
N LEU A 74 8.62 2.99 -1.12
CA LEU A 74 8.75 1.53 -0.92
C LEU A 74 8.15 0.75 -2.10
N THR A 75 7.06 1.22 -2.68
CA THR A 75 6.50 0.63 -3.91
C THR A 75 7.48 0.76 -5.08
N ASP A 76 8.21 1.87 -5.18
CA ASP A 76 9.24 2.08 -6.20
C ASP A 76 10.47 1.17 -5.97
N VAL A 77 10.89 0.95 -4.71
CA VAL A 77 11.94 -0.02 -4.37
C VAL A 77 11.51 -1.45 -4.75
N ALA A 78 10.25 -1.83 -4.49
CA ALA A 78 9.71 -3.12 -4.92
C ALA A 78 9.77 -3.27 -6.45
N ARG A 79 9.43 -2.21 -7.19
CA ARG A 79 9.51 -2.17 -8.66
C ARG A 79 10.94 -2.32 -9.17
N ALA A 80 11.91 -1.64 -8.53
CA ALA A 80 13.32 -1.74 -8.90
C ALA A 80 13.87 -3.15 -8.69
N SER A 81 13.61 -3.77 -7.53
CA SER A 81 14.01 -5.16 -7.24
C SER A 81 13.39 -6.15 -8.24
N LEU A 82 12.15 -5.88 -8.67
CA LEU A 82 11.48 -6.72 -9.67
C LEU A 82 12.09 -6.56 -11.07
N ALA A 83 12.57 -5.36 -11.41
CA ALA A 83 13.27 -5.12 -12.68
C ALA A 83 14.62 -5.84 -12.71
N GLU A 84 15.36 -5.87 -11.59
CA GLU A 84 16.58 -6.68 -11.45
C GLU A 84 16.29 -8.16 -11.68
N LEU A 85 15.27 -8.70 -11.00
CA LEU A 85 14.85 -10.10 -11.16
C LEU A 85 14.41 -10.42 -12.61
N ALA A 86 13.70 -9.52 -13.26
CA ALA A 86 13.31 -9.69 -14.67
C ALA A 86 14.54 -9.76 -15.59
N ASN A 87 15.56 -8.93 -15.31
CA ASN A 87 16.82 -8.96 -16.04
C ASN A 87 17.60 -10.27 -15.80
N ASP A 88 17.54 -10.84 -14.59
CA ASP A 88 18.16 -12.15 -14.30
C ASP A 88 17.52 -13.26 -15.13
N TYR A 89 16.19 -13.28 -15.26
CA TYR A 89 15.52 -14.25 -16.15
C TYR A 89 15.83 -14.03 -17.62
N LEU A 90 15.93 -12.79 -18.05
CA LEU A 90 16.36 -12.48 -19.42
C LEU A 90 17.78 -12.99 -19.66
N ASN A 91 18.72 -12.72 -18.74
CA ASN A 91 20.09 -13.19 -18.83
C ASN A 91 20.19 -14.71 -18.81
N TRP A 92 19.37 -15.40 -18.00
CA TRP A 92 19.27 -16.85 -18.01
C TRP A 92 18.93 -17.39 -19.42
N LEU A 93 17.93 -16.78 -20.07
CA LEU A 93 17.55 -17.16 -21.43
C LEU A 93 18.70 -16.92 -22.43
N LEU A 94 19.32 -15.74 -22.38
CA LEU A 94 20.41 -15.37 -23.30
C LEU A 94 21.66 -16.26 -23.14
N GLN A 95 22.01 -16.64 -21.91
CA GLN A 95 23.11 -17.56 -21.64
C GLN A 95 22.88 -18.94 -22.25
N HIS A 96 21.63 -19.32 -22.49
CA HIS A 96 21.28 -20.58 -23.15
C HIS A 96 20.88 -20.37 -24.62
N GLU A 97 21.24 -19.23 -25.23
CA GLU A 97 20.94 -18.91 -26.62
C GLU A 97 19.42 -18.95 -26.93
N GLN A 98 18.61 -18.62 -25.94
CA GLN A 98 17.15 -18.60 -26.03
C GLN A 98 16.61 -17.19 -25.94
N LEU A 99 15.49 -16.94 -26.62
CA LEU A 99 14.80 -15.65 -26.60
C LEU A 99 13.54 -15.71 -25.71
N PRO A 100 13.14 -14.58 -25.13
CA PRO A 100 11.81 -14.44 -24.54
C PRO A 100 10.71 -14.79 -25.56
N TRP A 101 9.57 -15.22 -25.08
CA TRP A 101 8.41 -15.35 -25.96
C TRP A 101 8.01 -13.99 -26.53
N SER A 102 7.79 -13.95 -27.84
CA SER A 102 7.24 -12.77 -28.49
C SER A 102 5.87 -12.42 -27.89
N ILE A 103 5.58 -11.13 -27.74
CA ILE A 103 4.27 -10.61 -27.30
C ILE A 103 3.10 -11.17 -28.13
N ASN A 104 3.38 -11.54 -29.40
CA ASN A 104 2.38 -12.10 -30.30
C ASN A 104 2.27 -13.63 -30.24
N SER A 105 3.19 -14.32 -29.53
CA SER A 105 3.14 -15.79 -29.40
C SER A 105 1.91 -16.25 -28.61
N GLY A 106 1.51 -17.50 -28.88
CA GLY A 106 0.40 -18.12 -28.16
C GLY A 106 0.67 -18.28 -26.67
N GLU A 107 1.90 -18.67 -26.32
CA GLU A 107 2.36 -18.88 -24.95
C GLU A 107 2.35 -17.58 -24.15
N HIS A 108 2.90 -16.50 -24.71
CA HIS A 108 2.88 -15.18 -24.06
C HIS A 108 1.45 -14.72 -23.78
N LYS A 109 0.56 -14.87 -24.77
CA LYS A 109 -0.87 -14.49 -24.62
C LYS A 109 -1.57 -15.34 -23.56
N GLN A 110 -1.28 -16.65 -23.50
CA GLN A 110 -1.87 -17.53 -22.49
C GLN A 110 -1.43 -17.16 -21.08
N VAL A 111 -0.13 -16.93 -20.82
CA VAL A 111 0.37 -16.49 -19.50
C VAL A 111 -0.23 -15.14 -19.12
N SER A 112 -0.23 -14.19 -20.06
CA SER A 112 -0.75 -12.84 -19.83
C SER A 112 -2.26 -12.79 -19.56
N ALA A 113 -3.03 -13.75 -20.11
CA ALA A 113 -4.48 -13.85 -19.93
C ALA A 113 -4.90 -14.45 -18.59
N VAL A 114 -3.98 -15.07 -17.83
CA VAL A 114 -4.32 -15.61 -16.51
C VAL A 114 -4.66 -14.48 -15.56
N LEU A 115 -5.91 -14.40 -15.12
CA LEU A 115 -6.36 -13.42 -14.14
C LEU A 115 -6.24 -13.97 -12.73
N LEU A 116 -5.80 -13.12 -11.80
CA LEU A 116 -5.88 -13.42 -10.38
C LEU A 116 -7.32 -13.27 -9.90
N ASP A 117 -7.74 -14.16 -9.00
CA ASP A 117 -9.00 -14.01 -8.30
C ASP A 117 -8.88 -12.85 -7.30
N LYS A 118 -9.99 -12.18 -7.06
CA LYS A 118 -10.04 -11.13 -6.04
C LYS A 118 -10.00 -11.73 -4.64
N PRO A 119 -9.15 -11.22 -3.74
CA PRO A 119 -9.11 -11.69 -2.36
C PRO A 119 -10.46 -11.47 -1.66
N THR A 120 -10.97 -12.50 -1.00
CA THR A 120 -12.22 -12.46 -0.22
C THR A 120 -12.00 -13.16 1.11
N TYR A 121 -11.33 -12.49 2.06
CA TYR A 121 -11.05 -13.05 3.37
C TYR A 121 -12.15 -12.67 4.35
N LYS A 122 -12.72 -13.65 5.07
CA LYS A 122 -13.80 -13.43 6.06
C LYS A 122 -13.26 -13.48 7.48
N ASP A 123 -12.53 -14.53 7.81
CA ASP A 123 -11.98 -14.75 9.15
C ASP A 123 -10.46 -14.81 9.08
N ASP A 124 -9.75 -15.61 9.76
CA ASP A 124 -8.29 -15.72 9.78
C ASP A 124 -7.60 -15.25 8.47
N VAL A 125 -7.36 -13.94 8.39
CA VAL A 125 -6.84 -13.27 7.17
C VAL A 125 -5.47 -13.83 6.79
N GLN A 126 -4.63 -14.16 7.78
CA GLN A 126 -3.29 -14.67 7.50
C GLN A 126 -3.34 -16.06 6.87
N HIS A 127 -4.15 -16.96 7.40
CA HIS A 127 -4.33 -18.30 6.84
C HIS A 127 -4.98 -18.20 5.44
N SER A 128 -6.08 -17.46 5.34
CA SER A 128 -6.85 -17.31 4.09
C SER A 128 -6.04 -16.68 2.97
N SER A 129 -5.21 -15.65 3.28
CA SER A 129 -4.34 -15.02 2.30
C SER A 129 -3.21 -15.95 1.85
N SER A 130 -2.63 -16.73 2.77
CA SER A 130 -1.61 -17.73 2.44
C SER A 130 -2.18 -18.79 1.50
N PHE A 131 -3.36 -19.31 1.80
CA PHE A 131 -4.07 -20.26 0.93
C PHE A 131 -4.39 -19.64 -0.45
N HIS A 132 -4.85 -18.38 -0.45
CA HIS A 132 -5.12 -17.66 -1.69
C HIS A 132 -3.87 -17.53 -2.57
N ILE A 133 -2.71 -17.18 -2.00
CA ILE A 133 -1.44 -17.10 -2.75
C ILE A 133 -1.12 -18.43 -3.42
N LEU A 134 -1.27 -19.56 -2.69
CA LEU A 134 -1.02 -20.88 -3.26
C LEU A 134 -1.99 -21.20 -4.41
N LEU A 135 -3.27 -20.89 -4.27
CA LEU A 135 -4.25 -21.06 -5.35
C LEU A 135 -3.88 -20.21 -6.58
N GLN A 136 -3.45 -18.95 -6.38
CA GLN A 136 -3.05 -18.11 -7.49
C GLN A 136 -1.77 -18.63 -8.16
N LYS A 137 -0.81 -19.16 -7.40
CA LYS A 137 0.41 -19.81 -7.95
C LYS A 137 0.03 -21.00 -8.83
N HIS A 138 -0.89 -21.85 -8.40
CA HIS A 138 -1.34 -23.03 -9.16
C HIS A 138 -1.95 -22.71 -10.54
N LYS A 139 -2.46 -21.49 -10.75
CA LYS A 139 -2.93 -21.08 -12.08
C LYS A 139 -1.82 -21.04 -13.13
N PHE A 140 -0.58 -20.98 -12.71
CA PHE A 140 0.62 -20.94 -13.56
C PHE A 140 1.38 -22.27 -13.62
N ASP A 141 0.89 -23.32 -12.97
CA ASP A 141 1.58 -24.63 -12.88
C ASP A 141 1.93 -25.20 -14.26
N LYS A 142 1.09 -25.01 -15.26
CA LYS A 142 1.39 -25.43 -16.64
C LYS A 142 2.79 -25.02 -17.10
N TRP A 143 3.28 -23.87 -16.66
CA TRP A 143 4.59 -23.33 -17.05
C TRP A 143 5.61 -23.44 -15.91
N LEU A 144 5.20 -23.25 -14.64
CA LEU A 144 6.07 -23.19 -13.48
C LEU A 144 6.48 -24.57 -12.94
N THR A 145 5.77 -25.63 -13.33
CA THR A 145 6.13 -27.02 -12.99
C THR A 145 6.67 -27.78 -14.22
N SER A 146 7.00 -27.07 -15.28
CA SER A 146 7.69 -27.61 -16.43
C SER A 146 9.06 -28.14 -16.02
N ASN A 147 9.53 -29.22 -16.64
CA ASN A 147 10.93 -29.69 -16.48
C ASN A 147 11.90 -28.93 -17.40
N ASP A 148 11.44 -27.86 -18.04
CA ASP A 148 12.21 -27.01 -18.94
C ASP A 148 12.42 -25.63 -18.29
N SER A 149 13.65 -25.34 -17.89
CA SER A 149 14.02 -24.05 -17.26
C SER A 149 13.77 -22.85 -18.15
N MET A 150 13.77 -23.02 -19.47
CA MET A 150 13.51 -21.94 -20.43
C MET A 150 12.04 -21.55 -20.43
N THR A 151 11.13 -22.52 -20.37
CA THR A 151 9.71 -22.29 -20.23
C THR A 151 9.38 -21.57 -18.94
N GLU A 152 9.97 -21.99 -17.82
CA GLU A 152 9.78 -21.35 -16.52
C GLU A 152 10.34 -19.93 -16.48
N ALA A 153 11.57 -19.72 -16.99
CA ALA A 153 12.18 -18.39 -17.05
C ALA A 153 11.35 -17.43 -17.90
N ARG A 154 10.84 -17.88 -19.06
CA ARG A 154 9.95 -17.08 -19.91
C ARG A 154 8.64 -16.71 -19.20
N CYS A 155 8.04 -17.65 -18.49
CA CYS A 155 6.84 -17.40 -17.70
C CYS A 155 7.12 -16.37 -16.60
N LEU A 156 8.16 -16.57 -15.80
CA LEU A 156 8.55 -15.68 -14.70
C LEU A 156 8.92 -14.28 -15.19
N LEU A 157 9.59 -14.17 -16.33
CA LEU A 157 9.86 -12.88 -16.97
C LEU A 157 8.56 -12.13 -17.32
N ILE A 158 7.54 -12.83 -17.84
CA ILE A 158 6.22 -12.22 -18.11
C ILE A 158 5.54 -11.78 -16.81
N LEU A 159 5.57 -12.61 -15.75
CA LEU A 159 4.98 -12.28 -14.46
C LEU A 159 5.66 -11.07 -13.82
N CYS A 160 6.99 -10.97 -13.89
CA CYS A 160 7.74 -9.81 -13.43
C CYS A 160 7.31 -8.54 -14.18
N ASN A 161 7.30 -8.57 -15.51
CA ASN A 161 6.88 -7.43 -16.32
C ASN A 161 5.43 -7.01 -16.04
N ARG A 162 4.54 -7.98 -15.85
CA ARG A 162 3.14 -7.71 -15.48
C ARG A 162 3.05 -7.02 -14.12
N LEU A 163 3.77 -7.49 -13.12
CA LEU A 163 3.77 -6.87 -11.80
C LEU A 163 4.41 -5.48 -11.83
N ILE A 164 5.46 -5.23 -12.63
CA ILE A 164 6.02 -3.90 -12.85
C ILE A 164 4.94 -2.93 -13.36
N LEU A 165 4.12 -3.34 -14.32
CA LEU A 165 3.01 -2.52 -14.82
C LEU A 165 1.95 -2.24 -13.73
N MET A 166 1.64 -3.25 -12.91
CA MET A 166 0.72 -3.07 -11.78
C MET A 166 1.26 -2.10 -10.74
N LEU A 167 2.56 -2.17 -10.41
CA LEU A 167 3.23 -1.26 -9.47
C LEU A 167 3.30 0.17 -10.03
N ASN A 168 3.57 0.35 -11.32
CA ASN A 168 3.52 1.66 -11.98
C ASN A 168 2.13 2.30 -11.83
N LYS A 169 1.07 1.53 -12.05
CA LYS A 169 -0.31 2.00 -11.86
C LYS A 169 -0.59 2.36 -10.39
N LEU A 170 -0.11 1.54 -9.45
CA LEU A 170 -0.25 1.82 -8.02
C LEU A 170 0.45 3.13 -7.64
N ILE A 171 1.70 3.34 -8.06
CA ILE A 171 2.46 4.59 -7.81
C ILE A 171 1.72 5.80 -8.40
N THR A 172 1.20 5.69 -9.63
CA THR A 172 0.42 6.76 -10.27
C THR A 172 -0.83 7.10 -9.46
N ASN A 173 -1.56 6.10 -8.99
CA ASN A 173 -2.75 6.32 -8.17
C ASN A 173 -2.40 6.98 -6.82
N LEU A 174 -1.34 6.51 -6.14
CA LEU A 174 -0.86 7.10 -4.89
C LEU A 174 -0.44 8.57 -5.08
N LEU A 175 0.23 8.89 -6.20
CA LEU A 175 0.63 10.25 -6.53
C LEU A 175 -0.59 11.16 -6.76
N THR A 176 -1.62 10.66 -7.46
CA THR A 176 -2.88 11.40 -7.65
C THR A 176 -3.56 11.69 -6.32
N THR A 177 -3.72 10.66 -5.48
CA THR A 177 -4.31 10.82 -4.13
C THR A 177 -3.49 11.78 -3.25
N PHE A 178 -2.15 11.73 -3.34
CA PHE A 178 -1.28 12.66 -2.61
C PHE A 178 -1.48 14.11 -3.05
N ARG A 179 -1.66 14.35 -4.36
CA ARG A 179 -1.90 15.71 -4.90
C ARG A 179 -3.28 16.26 -4.50
N GLU A 180 -4.30 15.42 -4.45
CA GLU A 180 -5.67 15.82 -4.16
C GLU A 180 -5.92 16.01 -2.66
N GLU A 181 -5.39 15.15 -1.80
CA GLU A 181 -5.66 15.12 -0.37
C GLU A 181 -4.53 15.72 0.48
N GLY A 182 -3.37 16.00 -0.14
CA GLY A 182 -2.16 16.43 0.58
C GLY A 182 -1.48 15.32 1.37
N GLY A 183 -0.38 15.69 2.06
CA GLY A 183 0.39 14.79 2.92
C GLY A 183 -0.10 14.80 4.36
N PHE A 184 0.21 13.75 5.11
CA PHE A 184 -0.10 13.62 6.53
C PHE A 184 0.43 14.80 7.37
N SER A 185 1.64 15.28 7.07
CA SER A 185 2.25 16.44 7.76
C SER A 185 1.47 17.73 7.54
N GLU A 186 0.89 17.92 6.36
CA GLU A 186 0.04 19.07 6.04
C GLU A 186 -1.28 19.00 6.81
N GLY A 187 -1.90 17.82 6.84
CA GLY A 187 -3.11 17.57 7.64
C GLY A 187 -2.89 17.83 9.12
N LEU A 188 -1.81 17.31 9.71
CA LEU A 188 -1.45 17.58 11.11
C LEU A 188 -1.18 19.07 11.38
N THR A 189 -0.59 19.77 10.42
CA THR A 189 -0.33 21.20 10.55
C THR A 189 -1.65 22.01 10.55
N ALA A 190 -2.56 21.67 9.63
CA ALA A 190 -3.88 22.28 9.56
C ALA A 190 -4.69 22.03 10.84
N GLU A 191 -4.72 20.80 11.34
CA GLU A 191 -5.40 20.42 12.57
C GLU A 191 -4.81 21.13 13.80
N ARG A 192 -3.47 21.25 13.89
CA ARG A 192 -2.80 22.00 14.94
C ARG A 192 -3.10 23.51 14.90
N LEU A 193 -3.21 24.09 13.70
CA LEU A 193 -3.59 25.48 13.53
C LEU A 193 -5.04 25.70 13.91
N ALA A 194 -5.96 24.84 13.53
CA ALA A 194 -7.37 24.87 13.91
C ALA A 194 -7.51 24.80 15.45
N TYR A 195 -6.84 23.83 16.09
CA TYR A 195 -6.83 23.71 17.55
C TYR A 195 -6.31 24.96 18.25
N ARG A 196 -5.23 25.58 17.74
CA ARG A 196 -4.71 26.86 18.28
C ARG A 196 -5.69 28.01 18.11
N ALA A 197 -6.39 28.08 16.97
CA ALA A 197 -7.42 29.09 16.73
C ALA A 197 -8.58 28.93 17.71
N GLU A 198 -9.04 27.70 17.95
CA GLU A 198 -10.09 27.41 18.94
C GLU A 198 -9.65 27.80 20.36
N GLN A 199 -8.42 27.49 20.76
CA GLN A 199 -7.87 27.91 22.06
C GLN A 199 -7.74 29.43 22.17
N SER A 200 -7.34 30.13 21.12
CA SER A 200 -7.26 31.60 21.14
C SER A 200 -8.64 32.27 21.28
N ILE A 201 -9.67 31.69 20.67
CA ILE A 201 -11.06 32.11 20.84
C ILE A 201 -11.50 31.88 22.30
N GLN A 202 -11.16 30.77 22.91
CA GLN A 202 -11.48 30.44 24.30
C GLN A 202 -10.69 31.32 25.29
N SER A 203 -9.42 31.64 25.04
CA SER A 203 -8.60 32.48 25.91
C SER A 203 -9.04 33.96 25.91
N ASN A 204 -9.67 34.41 24.84
CA ASN A 204 -10.27 35.75 24.74
C ASN A 204 -11.72 35.81 25.24
N ALA A 205 -12.30 34.73 25.72
CA ALA A 205 -13.64 34.67 26.24
C ALA A 205 -13.71 35.48 27.56
N PRO A 206 -14.67 36.43 27.71
CA PRO A 206 -14.82 37.16 28.95
C PRO A 206 -15.24 36.22 30.09
N THR A 207 -14.89 36.58 31.30
CA THR A 207 -15.35 35.85 32.49
C THR A 207 -16.77 36.21 32.84
N CYS A 208 -17.54 35.24 33.30
CA CYS A 208 -18.91 35.43 33.74
C CYS A 208 -18.97 36.35 34.98
N PRO A 209 -19.71 37.46 34.94
CA PRO A 209 -19.78 38.39 36.07
C PRO A 209 -20.49 37.81 37.30
N LYS A 210 -21.16 36.65 37.17
CA LYS A 210 -21.88 36.01 38.29
C LYS A 210 -21.07 34.91 38.99
N CYS A 211 -20.29 34.14 38.27
CA CYS A 211 -19.62 32.94 38.82
C CYS A 211 -18.13 32.81 38.45
N GLY A 212 -17.56 33.76 37.69
CA GLY A 212 -16.14 33.76 37.29
C GLY A 212 -15.74 32.71 36.23
N LYS A 213 -16.63 31.78 35.82
CA LYS A 213 -16.33 30.81 34.80
C LYS A 213 -16.19 31.46 33.40
N PRO A 214 -15.44 30.88 32.46
CA PRO A 214 -15.34 31.42 31.11
C PRO A 214 -16.72 31.42 30.43
N MET A 215 -16.94 32.37 29.52
CA MET A 215 -18.18 32.48 28.76
C MET A 215 -18.03 31.88 27.36
N ILE A 216 -19.15 31.40 26.81
CA ILE A 216 -19.21 30.80 25.47
C ILE A 216 -20.08 31.69 24.59
N LYS A 217 -19.61 31.97 23.38
CA LYS A 217 -20.35 32.73 22.36
C LYS A 217 -21.53 31.92 21.85
N ARG A 218 -22.73 32.44 21.88
CA ARG A 218 -23.96 31.81 21.41
C ARG A 218 -24.78 32.79 20.56
N MET A 219 -25.62 32.27 19.69
CA MET A 219 -26.54 33.03 18.87
C MET A 219 -27.95 32.97 19.47
N ALA A 220 -28.58 34.09 19.62
CA ALA A 220 -29.95 34.17 20.15
C ALA A 220 -30.94 33.59 19.12
N LYS A 221 -31.69 32.56 19.52
CA LYS A 221 -32.64 31.86 18.64
C LYS A 221 -34.04 32.46 18.61
N LYS A 222 -34.43 33.29 19.60
CA LYS A 222 -35.80 33.86 19.77
C LYS A 222 -35.73 35.25 20.39
N GLY A 223 -36.78 36.06 20.18
CA GLY A 223 -36.93 37.39 20.76
C GLY A 223 -36.31 38.50 19.92
N VAL A 224 -36.32 39.72 20.45
CA VAL A 224 -35.87 40.98 19.78
C VAL A 224 -34.42 40.95 19.35
N ASN A 225 -33.61 40.03 19.91
CA ASN A 225 -32.20 39.84 19.60
C ASN A 225 -31.95 38.57 18.78
N ALA A 226 -32.96 37.95 18.18
CA ALA A 226 -32.75 36.75 17.33
C ALA A 226 -31.74 37.05 16.23
N GLY A 227 -30.77 36.14 16.04
CA GLY A 227 -29.67 36.29 15.09
C GLY A 227 -28.45 37.08 15.59
N LYS A 228 -28.50 37.66 16.80
CA LYS A 228 -27.33 38.36 17.38
C LYS A 228 -26.53 37.44 18.27
N GLU A 229 -25.23 37.62 18.24
CA GLU A 229 -24.29 36.92 19.10
C GLU A 229 -24.27 37.51 20.52
N PHE A 230 -24.13 36.63 21.50
CA PHE A 230 -23.96 37.02 22.90
C PHE A 230 -23.10 36.00 23.65
N TRP A 231 -22.51 36.42 24.74
CA TRP A 231 -21.75 35.56 25.63
C TRP A 231 -22.68 34.94 26.68
N SER A 232 -22.67 33.63 26.84
CA SER A 232 -23.38 32.88 27.87
C SER A 232 -22.40 32.15 28.77
N CYS A 233 -22.68 32.06 30.04
CA CYS A 233 -21.84 31.32 30.97
C CYS A 233 -21.71 29.85 30.56
N SER A 234 -20.49 29.29 30.65
CA SER A 234 -20.24 27.84 30.42
C SER A 234 -20.94 26.96 31.47
N GLY A 235 -21.26 27.49 32.62
CA GLY A 235 -21.99 26.79 33.68
C GLY A 235 -23.52 26.84 33.54
N SER A 236 -24.07 27.20 32.37
CA SER A 236 -25.54 27.12 32.11
C SER A 236 -25.97 25.65 32.02
N PRO A 237 -27.14 25.24 32.63
CA PRO A 237 -28.20 26.07 33.18
C PRO A 237 -28.02 26.54 34.63
N GLU A 238 -27.06 26.05 35.38
CA GLU A 238 -26.83 26.37 36.81
C GLU A 238 -26.48 27.87 37.02
N CYS A 239 -25.84 28.49 36.03
CA CYS A 239 -25.54 29.91 36.01
C CYS A 239 -26.11 30.57 34.74
N ASN A 240 -26.96 31.53 34.92
CA ASN A 240 -27.62 32.28 33.83
C ASN A 240 -26.87 33.60 33.48
N GLY A 241 -25.57 33.68 33.77
CA GLY A 241 -24.74 34.83 33.41
C GLY A 241 -24.69 35.03 31.90
N SER A 242 -24.99 36.26 31.42
CA SER A 242 -24.88 36.63 30.01
C SER A 242 -24.23 38.01 29.87
N ARG A 243 -23.53 38.23 28.74
CA ARG A 243 -22.95 39.52 28.35
C ARG A 243 -23.20 39.76 26.87
N ARG A 244 -23.49 41.00 26.49
CA ARG A 244 -23.60 41.37 25.06
C ARG A 244 -22.24 41.21 24.40
N GLY A 245 -22.23 40.68 23.16
CA GLY A 245 -21.05 40.56 22.34
C GLY A 245 -20.56 41.90 21.82
#